data_7a0ad86da3c15f2d9bc82dec09c1d11c
#
_entry.id   7a0ad86da3c15f2d9bc82dec09c1d11c
#
_cell.length_a   1.000
_cell.length_b   1.000
_cell.length_c   1.000
_cell.angle_alpha   90.00
_cell.angle_beta   90.00
_cell.angle_gamma   90.00
#
_symmetry.space_group_name_H-M   'P 1'
#
loop_
_entity.id
_entity.type
_entity.pdbx_description
1 polymer ?
#
loop_
_entity_poly.entity_id
_entity_poly.type
_entity_poly.pdbx_seq_one_letter_code
_entity_poly.pdbx_strand_id
1 'polypeptide(L)'
;SILSDKIKFESVELKQVLHDISLYTPDKLKDYSFVFKGTKYTIAKGGLHSTNKNQIWEEDEEYCLVDFDFGSYYPNLLIILGIYPPHLGKEFTQLVKDITDRRLKAKAEGDKKTAEQLKISANSIYGKLGDKQSWLQSMRTLYTVTMNGQLFLLMLVEQLEQLQDVHVFMANTDGITVKVHRNHLDKFYSICNNFSEYLNIPVEYAHYKKCIFTSVNDYLIQKVDGSIKKKGDWITNFDWHQNNSYRIIPIALEKFFIDGIPIETTIKNHPHILDFCAKKKSIGEWWYEYR
;
A
#
# COMPACT_ATOMS: atom_id res chain seq x y z
N SER A 1 -10.83 9.07 -23.63
CA SER A 1 -9.73 8.94 -22.66
C SER A 1 -10.16 8.04 -21.51
N ILE A 2 -9.25 7.26 -20.96
CA ILE A 2 -9.47 6.51 -19.70
C ILE A 2 -9.08 7.37 -18.50
N LEU A 3 -8.37 8.50 -18.73
CA LEU A 3 -7.94 9.40 -17.68
C LEU A 3 -8.99 10.46 -17.41
N SER A 4 -9.16 10.79 -16.14
CA SER A 4 -10.04 11.85 -15.66
C SER A 4 -9.45 13.23 -15.98
N ASP A 5 -10.28 14.16 -16.39
CA ASP A 5 -9.95 15.58 -16.58
C ASP A 5 -9.66 16.33 -15.26
N LYS A 6 -9.97 15.70 -14.13
CA LYS A 6 -9.57 16.18 -12.80
C LYS A 6 -8.06 16.08 -12.54
N ILE A 7 -7.33 15.23 -13.31
CA ILE A 7 -5.90 15.03 -13.12
C ILE A 7 -5.14 16.21 -13.74
N LYS A 8 -4.42 16.94 -12.89
CA LYS A 8 -3.62 18.11 -13.27
C LYS A 8 -2.32 18.12 -12.47
N PHE A 9 -1.21 18.40 -13.14
CA PHE A 9 0.10 18.59 -12.51
C PHE A 9 0.64 19.98 -12.80
N GLU A 10 1.45 20.51 -11.91
CA GLU A 10 2.12 21.80 -12.07
C GLU A 10 3.57 21.61 -12.53
N SER A 11 4.28 20.61 -11.99
CA SER A 11 5.66 20.31 -12.35
C SER A 11 5.81 19.79 -13.79
N VAL A 12 6.91 20.14 -14.42
CA VAL A 12 7.24 19.71 -15.80
C VAL A 12 7.39 18.19 -15.84
N GLU A 13 8.02 17.62 -14.82
CA GLU A 13 8.27 16.18 -14.69
C GLU A 13 6.98 15.37 -14.68
N LEU A 14 6.01 15.75 -13.84
CA LEU A 14 4.74 15.02 -13.75
C LEU A 14 3.79 15.31 -14.90
N LYS A 15 3.87 16.49 -15.54
CA LYS A 15 3.21 16.74 -16.83
C LYS A 15 3.73 15.81 -17.92
N GLN A 16 5.03 15.55 -17.95
CA GLN A 16 5.62 14.60 -18.90
C GLN A 16 5.14 13.17 -18.61
N VAL A 17 5.12 12.76 -17.32
CA VAL A 17 4.55 11.47 -16.90
C VAL A 17 3.11 11.32 -17.38
N LEU A 18 2.26 12.34 -17.16
CA LEU A 18 0.87 12.33 -17.61
C LEU A 18 0.75 12.20 -19.13
N HIS A 19 1.57 12.94 -19.87
CA HIS A 19 1.63 12.86 -21.33
C HIS A 19 1.98 11.44 -21.77
N ASP A 20 3.08 10.88 -21.26
CA ASP A 20 3.55 9.55 -21.64
C ASP A 20 2.52 8.46 -21.34
N ILE A 21 1.92 8.51 -20.13
CA ILE A 21 0.87 7.56 -19.74
C ILE A 21 -0.38 7.69 -20.63
N SER A 22 -0.72 8.90 -21.08
CA SER A 22 -1.87 9.13 -21.95
C SER A 22 -1.74 8.46 -23.33
N LEU A 23 -0.51 8.17 -23.77
CA LEU A 23 -0.21 7.48 -25.02
C LEU A 23 -0.33 5.95 -24.93
N TYR A 24 -0.36 5.39 -23.70
CA TYR A 24 -0.51 3.95 -23.54
C TYR A 24 -1.95 3.51 -23.68
N THR A 25 -2.13 2.39 -24.37
CA THR A 25 -3.40 1.65 -24.36
C THR A 25 -3.39 0.63 -23.23
N PRO A 26 -4.54 0.25 -22.67
CA PRO A 26 -4.62 -0.74 -21.59
C PRO A 26 -3.85 -2.04 -21.85
N ASP A 27 -3.82 -2.49 -23.11
CA ASP A 27 -3.16 -3.74 -23.52
C ASP A 27 -1.63 -3.62 -23.65
N LYS A 28 -1.12 -2.38 -23.72
CA LYS A 28 0.31 -2.08 -23.94
C LYS A 28 0.97 -1.44 -22.73
N LEU A 29 0.26 -1.32 -21.61
CA LEU A 29 0.82 -0.74 -20.42
C LEU A 29 1.95 -1.64 -19.89
N LYS A 30 3.17 -1.12 -19.98
CA LYS A 30 4.35 -1.63 -19.28
C LYS A 30 4.56 -0.80 -18.02
N ASP A 31 5.27 -1.36 -17.06
CA ASP A 31 5.69 -0.60 -15.89
C ASP A 31 6.48 0.64 -16.34
N TYR A 32 6.03 1.82 -15.88
CA TYR A 32 6.63 3.10 -16.19
C TYR A 32 7.28 3.66 -14.94
N SER A 33 8.61 3.81 -14.97
CA SER A 33 9.38 4.30 -13.83
C SER A 33 9.96 5.69 -14.10
N PHE A 34 9.92 6.55 -13.10
CA PHE A 34 10.47 7.90 -13.13
C PHE A 34 10.96 8.30 -11.73
N VAL A 35 11.70 9.39 -11.65
CA VAL A 35 12.15 9.98 -10.39
C VAL A 35 11.47 11.33 -10.19
N PHE A 36 10.92 11.58 -9.03
CA PHE A 36 10.35 12.86 -8.64
C PHE A 36 10.79 13.20 -7.22
N LYS A 37 11.39 14.40 -7.04
CA LYS A 37 11.89 14.87 -5.74
C LYS A 37 12.76 13.86 -4.98
N GLY A 38 13.63 13.14 -5.71
CA GLY A 38 14.56 12.15 -5.14
C GLY A 38 13.97 10.76 -4.89
N THR A 39 12.67 10.59 -4.94
CA THR A 39 12.01 9.28 -4.83
C THR A 39 11.74 8.70 -6.22
N LYS A 40 12.12 7.43 -6.43
CA LYS A 40 11.80 6.70 -7.65
C LYS A 40 10.43 6.06 -7.52
N TYR A 41 9.55 6.35 -8.45
CA TYR A 41 8.19 5.81 -8.56
C TYR A 41 8.05 4.89 -9.76
N THR A 42 7.14 3.95 -9.67
CA THR A 42 6.74 3.07 -10.77
C THR A 42 5.22 3.03 -10.85
N ILE A 43 4.68 3.44 -11.98
CA ILE A 43 3.29 3.23 -12.36
C ILE A 43 3.19 1.83 -12.96
N ALA A 44 2.41 0.97 -12.32
CA ALA A 44 2.25 -0.44 -12.69
C ALA A 44 0.77 -0.81 -12.83
N LYS A 45 0.49 -2.03 -13.28
CA LYS A 45 -0.90 -2.52 -13.44
C LYS A 45 -1.72 -2.50 -12.16
N GLY A 46 -1.07 -2.73 -11.01
CA GLY A 46 -1.75 -2.87 -9.71
C GLY A 46 -1.83 -1.59 -8.90
N GLY A 47 -0.93 -0.63 -9.13
CA GLY A 47 -0.87 0.60 -8.34
C GLY A 47 0.47 1.31 -8.46
N LEU A 48 0.54 2.50 -7.87
CA LEU A 48 1.77 3.28 -7.73
C LEU A 48 2.65 2.66 -6.64
N HIS A 49 3.93 2.48 -6.93
CA HIS A 49 4.91 2.02 -5.96
C HIS A 49 6.16 2.87 -6.02
N SER A 50 6.66 3.26 -4.85
CA SER A 50 8.01 3.82 -4.73
C SER A 50 9.05 2.71 -4.63
N THR A 51 10.29 3.02 -4.98
CA THR A 51 11.41 2.11 -4.77
C THR A 51 12.05 2.37 -3.41
N ASN A 52 11.75 1.50 -2.44
CA ASN A 52 12.30 1.55 -1.09
C ASN A 52 13.23 0.35 -0.88
N LYS A 53 14.49 0.49 -1.25
CA LYS A 53 15.46 -0.60 -1.11
C LYS A 53 16.48 -0.27 -0.03
N ASN A 54 16.50 -1.10 1.04
CA ASN A 54 17.45 -0.98 2.14
C ASN A 54 17.46 0.43 2.76
N GLN A 55 16.28 0.91 3.18
CA GLN A 55 16.12 2.24 3.78
C GLN A 55 15.64 2.13 5.22
N ILE A 56 16.10 3.04 6.05
CA ILE A 56 15.63 3.23 7.42
C ILE A 56 15.23 4.70 7.58
N TRP A 57 14.02 4.90 8.08
CA TRP A 57 13.48 6.21 8.43
C TRP A 57 13.07 6.21 9.90
N GLU A 58 13.46 7.22 10.63
CA GLU A 58 13.12 7.38 12.05
C GLU A 58 12.59 8.80 12.29
N GLU A 59 11.63 8.90 13.21
CA GLU A 59 11.26 10.20 13.76
C GLU A 59 12.37 10.72 14.69
N ASP A 60 12.43 12.02 14.82
CA ASP A 60 13.35 12.71 15.72
C ASP A 60 12.65 13.91 16.40
N GLU A 61 13.41 14.77 17.04
CA GLU A 61 12.87 15.95 17.73
C GLU A 61 12.24 16.96 16.75
N GLU A 62 12.75 17.06 15.54
CA GLU A 62 12.30 18.03 14.52
C GLU A 62 11.28 17.42 13.55
N TYR A 63 11.41 16.11 13.23
CA TYR A 63 10.62 15.44 12.21
C TYR A 63 9.80 14.29 12.76
N CYS A 64 8.61 14.12 12.23
CA CYS A 64 7.77 12.95 12.43
C CYS A 64 7.53 12.19 11.11
N LEU A 65 7.14 10.92 11.24
CA LEU A 65 6.75 10.09 10.12
C LEU A 65 5.24 9.87 10.17
N VAL A 66 4.55 10.30 9.12
CA VAL A 66 3.10 10.20 9.01
C VAL A 66 2.72 9.36 7.81
N ASP A 67 1.89 8.36 8.05
CA ASP A 67 1.27 7.52 7.03
C ASP A 67 -0.12 8.05 6.72
N PHE A 68 -0.45 8.13 5.45
CA PHE A 68 -1.72 8.55 4.90
C PHE A 68 -2.23 7.45 3.99
N ASP A 69 -3.41 6.93 4.28
CA ASP A 69 -4.07 5.91 3.47
C ASP A 69 -5.50 6.33 3.10
N PHE A 70 -5.89 6.15 1.84
CA PHE A 70 -7.27 6.29 1.41
C PHE A 70 -8.13 5.10 1.86
N GLY A 71 -9.25 5.37 2.46
CA GLY A 71 -10.22 4.35 2.86
C GLY A 71 -10.95 3.74 1.66
N SER A 72 -10.79 2.43 1.41
CA SER A 72 -11.43 1.74 0.26
C SER A 72 -11.16 2.43 -1.08
N TYR A 73 -9.91 2.74 -1.36
CA TYR A 73 -9.50 3.62 -2.46
C TYR A 73 -10.11 3.25 -3.81
N TYR A 74 -9.81 2.08 -4.34
CA TYR A 74 -10.32 1.66 -5.66
C TYR A 74 -11.83 1.50 -5.73
N PRO A 75 -12.53 0.92 -4.73
CA PRO A 75 -13.99 0.96 -4.69
C PRO A 75 -14.57 2.37 -4.77
N ASN A 76 -14.03 3.32 -4.02
CA ASN A 76 -14.47 4.71 -4.06
C ASN A 76 -14.17 5.37 -5.41
N LEU A 77 -13.05 5.08 -6.04
CA LEU A 77 -12.75 5.59 -7.39
C LEU A 77 -13.74 5.08 -8.45
N LEU A 78 -14.16 3.81 -8.37
CA LEU A 78 -15.24 3.28 -9.24
C LEU A 78 -16.51 4.13 -9.12
N ILE A 79 -16.90 4.46 -7.88
CA ILE A 79 -18.10 5.24 -7.58
C ILE A 79 -17.97 6.68 -8.10
N ILE A 80 -16.88 7.36 -7.74
CA ILE A 80 -16.68 8.79 -8.00
C ILE A 80 -16.50 9.08 -9.49
N LEU A 81 -15.79 8.21 -10.19
CA LEU A 81 -15.57 8.32 -11.63
C LEU A 81 -16.72 7.76 -12.45
N GLY A 82 -17.71 7.13 -11.80
CA GLY A 82 -18.87 6.50 -12.49
C GLY A 82 -18.44 5.39 -13.44
N ILE A 83 -17.41 4.62 -13.06
CA ILE A 83 -16.81 3.61 -13.92
C ILE A 83 -17.41 2.25 -13.61
N TYR A 84 -17.81 1.52 -14.65
CA TYR A 84 -18.37 0.17 -14.54
C TYR A 84 -18.04 -0.67 -15.77
N PRO A 85 -18.04 -2.01 -15.65
CA PRO A 85 -17.96 -2.90 -16.80
C PRO A 85 -19.17 -2.66 -17.74
N PRO A 86 -18.95 -2.41 -19.04
CA PRO A 86 -20.05 -2.07 -19.96
C PRO A 86 -21.20 -3.08 -19.99
N HIS A 87 -20.90 -4.37 -19.81
CA HIS A 87 -21.89 -5.45 -19.82
C HIS A 87 -22.72 -5.55 -18.51
N LEU A 88 -22.30 -4.86 -17.44
CA LEU A 88 -23.01 -4.87 -16.14
C LEU A 88 -23.83 -3.60 -15.92
N GLY A 89 -23.56 -2.53 -16.67
CA GLY A 89 -24.30 -1.29 -16.53
C GLY A 89 -23.99 -0.53 -15.22
N LYS A 90 -24.81 0.50 -14.96
CA LYS A 90 -24.67 1.38 -13.79
C LYS A 90 -24.99 0.69 -12.46
N GLU A 91 -25.73 -0.39 -12.49
CA GLU A 91 -26.09 -1.21 -11.34
C GLU A 91 -24.85 -1.75 -10.61
N PHE A 92 -23.77 -2.00 -11.36
CA PHE A 92 -22.49 -2.38 -10.78
C PHE A 92 -21.94 -1.31 -9.82
N THR A 93 -21.97 -0.04 -10.23
CA THR A 93 -21.51 1.07 -9.38
C THR A 93 -22.38 1.22 -8.13
N GLN A 94 -23.69 1.02 -8.27
CA GLN A 94 -24.61 1.05 -7.12
C GLN A 94 -24.30 -0.08 -6.14
N LEU A 95 -24.06 -1.30 -6.62
CA LEU A 95 -23.66 -2.43 -5.77
C LEU A 95 -22.36 -2.14 -4.99
N VAL A 96 -21.34 -1.61 -5.67
CA VAL A 96 -20.08 -1.24 -5.02
C VAL A 96 -20.30 -0.18 -3.96
N LYS A 97 -21.16 0.81 -4.24
CA LYS A 97 -21.53 1.86 -3.30
C LYS A 97 -22.23 1.27 -2.06
N ASP A 98 -23.20 0.42 -2.24
CA ASP A 98 -23.94 -0.19 -1.13
C ASP A 98 -23.03 -1.01 -0.20
N ILE A 99 -22.08 -1.75 -0.77
CA ILE A 99 -21.08 -2.50 0.00
C ILE A 99 -20.16 -1.54 0.78
N THR A 100 -19.71 -0.47 0.14
CA THR A 100 -18.82 0.53 0.75
C THR A 100 -19.52 1.29 1.87
N ASP A 101 -20.74 1.73 1.66
CA ASP A 101 -21.55 2.44 2.66
C ASP A 101 -21.84 1.54 3.89
N ARG A 102 -22.20 0.27 3.65
CA ARG A 102 -22.40 -0.70 4.74
C ARG A 102 -21.11 -0.96 5.52
N ARG A 103 -19.97 -1.01 4.85
CA ARG A 103 -18.66 -1.13 5.51
C ARG A 103 -18.36 0.07 6.40
N LEU A 104 -18.56 1.28 5.91
CA LEU A 104 -18.34 2.51 6.67
C LEU A 104 -19.26 2.57 7.90
N LYS A 105 -20.53 2.19 7.73
CA LYS A 105 -21.48 2.09 8.82
C LYS A 105 -21.03 1.09 9.89
N ALA A 106 -20.69 -0.15 9.49
CA ALA A 106 -20.19 -1.17 10.42
C ALA A 106 -18.93 -0.71 11.17
N LYS A 107 -18.02 0.01 10.47
CA LYS A 107 -16.82 0.61 11.10
C LYS A 107 -17.20 1.66 12.15
N ALA A 108 -18.13 2.55 11.85
CA ALA A 108 -18.61 3.59 12.76
C ALA A 108 -19.33 3.00 14.00
N GLU A 109 -20.04 1.89 13.84
CA GLU A 109 -20.71 1.14 14.90
C GLU A 109 -19.78 0.24 15.73
N GLY A 110 -18.50 0.15 15.36
CA GLY A 110 -17.50 -0.69 16.04
C GLY A 110 -17.61 -2.18 15.70
N ASP A 111 -18.44 -2.57 14.72
CA ASP A 111 -18.54 -3.95 14.23
C ASP A 111 -17.35 -4.28 13.28
N LYS A 112 -16.22 -4.57 13.90
CA LYS A 112 -14.97 -4.89 13.20
C LYS A 112 -15.10 -6.10 12.28
N LYS A 113 -15.88 -7.11 12.67
CA LYS A 113 -16.04 -8.34 11.89
C LYS A 113 -16.77 -8.07 10.58
N THR A 114 -17.91 -7.41 10.62
CA THR A 114 -18.67 -7.04 9.43
C THR A 114 -17.88 -6.05 8.56
N ALA A 115 -17.21 -5.07 9.15
CA ALA A 115 -16.38 -4.12 8.41
C ALA A 115 -15.25 -4.81 7.65
N GLU A 116 -14.59 -5.81 8.23
CA GLU A 116 -13.51 -6.56 7.56
C GLU A 116 -14.06 -7.49 6.46
N GLN A 117 -15.17 -8.17 6.68
CA GLN A 117 -15.83 -8.99 5.65
C GLN A 117 -16.25 -8.15 4.44
N LEU A 118 -16.82 -6.98 4.65
CA LEU A 118 -17.22 -6.06 3.59
C LEU A 118 -16.01 -5.46 2.85
N LYS A 119 -14.89 -5.23 3.55
CA LYS A 119 -13.63 -4.83 2.93
C LYS A 119 -13.10 -5.90 1.98
N ILE A 120 -13.10 -7.16 2.41
CA ILE A 120 -12.71 -8.30 1.58
C ILE A 120 -13.63 -8.40 0.36
N SER A 121 -14.96 -8.23 0.55
CA SER A 121 -15.94 -8.27 -0.54
C SER A 121 -15.69 -7.17 -1.57
N ALA A 122 -15.53 -5.92 -1.15
CA ALA A 122 -15.25 -4.80 -2.04
C ALA A 122 -13.95 -4.98 -2.83
N ASN A 123 -12.88 -5.41 -2.15
CA ASN A 123 -11.60 -5.68 -2.81
C ASN A 123 -11.67 -6.88 -3.77
N SER A 124 -12.47 -7.90 -3.43
CA SER A 124 -12.69 -9.06 -4.30
C SER A 124 -13.42 -8.68 -5.58
N ILE A 125 -14.45 -7.83 -5.50
CA ILE A 125 -15.17 -7.32 -6.69
C ILE A 125 -14.18 -6.59 -7.60
N TYR A 126 -13.37 -5.69 -7.05
CA TYR A 126 -12.34 -4.99 -7.80
C TYR A 126 -11.32 -5.97 -8.42
N GLY A 127 -10.79 -6.91 -7.64
CA GLY A 127 -9.82 -7.91 -8.11
C GLY A 127 -10.37 -8.78 -9.23
N LYS A 128 -11.66 -9.11 -9.19
CA LYS A 128 -12.36 -9.90 -10.23
C LYS A 128 -12.52 -9.18 -11.57
N LEU A 129 -12.34 -7.88 -11.64
CA LEU A 129 -12.29 -7.15 -12.91
C LEU A 129 -11.10 -7.59 -13.79
N GLY A 130 -10.01 -8.05 -13.18
CA GLY A 130 -8.83 -8.56 -13.89
C GLY A 130 -8.81 -10.05 -14.14
N ASP A 131 -9.71 -10.81 -13.54
CA ASP A 131 -9.77 -12.26 -13.63
C ASP A 131 -10.50 -12.70 -14.91
N LYS A 132 -9.76 -13.37 -15.82
CA LYS A 132 -10.31 -13.83 -17.11
C LYS A 132 -11.45 -14.83 -16.98
N GLN A 133 -11.56 -15.52 -15.86
CA GLN A 133 -12.62 -16.50 -15.58
C GLN A 133 -13.83 -15.87 -14.89
N SER A 134 -13.74 -14.60 -14.51
CA SER A 134 -14.81 -13.90 -13.81
C SER A 134 -15.79 -13.28 -14.82
N TRP A 135 -17.09 -13.42 -14.56
CA TRP A 135 -18.13 -12.70 -15.30
C TRP A 135 -18.12 -11.17 -15.03
N LEU A 136 -17.40 -10.71 -13.98
CA LEU A 136 -17.12 -9.29 -13.73
C LEU A 136 -15.98 -8.74 -14.59
N GLN A 137 -15.30 -9.59 -15.36
CA GLN A 137 -14.08 -9.23 -16.07
C GLN A 137 -14.27 -8.04 -16.99
N SER A 138 -13.46 -7.00 -16.77
CA SER A 138 -13.35 -5.82 -17.62
C SER A 138 -11.99 -5.16 -17.42
N MET A 139 -11.03 -5.52 -18.26
CA MET A 139 -9.68 -4.95 -18.21
C MET A 139 -9.72 -3.44 -18.41
N ARG A 140 -10.61 -2.92 -19.26
CA ARG A 140 -10.78 -1.47 -19.44
C ARG A 140 -11.17 -0.78 -18.13
N THR A 141 -12.16 -1.32 -17.42
CA THR A 141 -12.62 -0.80 -16.12
C THR A 141 -11.48 -0.84 -15.10
N LEU A 142 -10.78 -1.99 -15.00
CA LEU A 142 -9.63 -2.15 -14.10
C LEU A 142 -8.56 -1.07 -14.37
N TYR A 143 -8.11 -0.93 -15.63
CA TYR A 143 -7.08 0.04 -15.98
C TYR A 143 -7.52 1.48 -15.78
N THR A 144 -8.78 1.80 -16.08
CA THR A 144 -9.30 3.15 -15.84
C THR A 144 -9.19 3.50 -14.37
N VAL A 145 -9.58 2.60 -13.48
CA VAL A 145 -9.52 2.85 -12.02
C VAL A 145 -8.07 2.94 -11.53
N THR A 146 -7.23 1.96 -11.90
CA THR A 146 -5.84 1.93 -11.41
C THR A 146 -5.01 3.10 -11.93
N MET A 147 -5.17 3.49 -13.20
CA MET A 147 -4.43 4.63 -13.74
C MET A 147 -4.85 5.94 -13.09
N ASN A 148 -6.15 6.19 -12.96
CA ASN A 148 -6.62 7.39 -12.29
C ASN A 148 -6.18 7.42 -10.81
N GLY A 149 -6.26 6.30 -10.10
CA GLY A 149 -5.81 6.22 -8.72
C GLY A 149 -4.33 6.55 -8.55
N GLN A 150 -3.46 5.99 -9.38
CA GLN A 150 -2.03 6.28 -9.34
C GLN A 150 -1.73 7.76 -9.60
N LEU A 151 -2.40 8.35 -10.58
CA LEU A 151 -2.20 9.76 -10.93
C LEU A 151 -2.80 10.71 -9.87
N PHE A 152 -3.93 10.38 -9.25
CA PHE A 152 -4.43 11.14 -8.10
C PHE A 152 -3.47 11.08 -6.91
N LEU A 153 -2.91 9.91 -6.61
CA LEU A 153 -1.92 9.79 -5.54
C LEU A 153 -0.67 10.64 -5.84
N LEU A 154 -0.22 10.68 -7.11
CA LEU A 154 0.88 11.54 -7.54
C LEU A 154 0.54 13.03 -7.46
N MET A 155 -0.73 13.44 -7.68
CA MET A 155 -1.14 14.83 -7.44
C MET A 155 -0.97 15.23 -5.97
N LEU A 156 -1.32 14.33 -5.04
CA LEU A 156 -1.09 14.58 -3.61
C LEU A 156 0.41 14.64 -3.29
N VAL A 157 1.20 13.72 -3.85
CA VAL A 157 2.67 13.74 -3.71
C VAL A 157 3.22 15.08 -4.20
N GLU A 158 2.81 15.57 -5.37
CA GLU A 158 3.26 16.85 -5.91
C GLU A 158 2.95 18.01 -4.96
N GLN A 159 1.74 18.08 -4.41
CA GLN A 159 1.35 19.14 -3.48
C GLN A 159 2.16 19.12 -2.18
N LEU A 160 2.41 17.93 -1.64
CA LEU A 160 3.18 17.77 -0.41
C LEU A 160 4.67 18.11 -0.60
N GLU A 161 5.26 17.70 -1.71
CA GLU A 161 6.67 17.98 -2.05
C GLU A 161 6.95 19.45 -2.42
N GLN A 162 5.91 20.29 -2.52
CA GLN A 162 6.04 21.75 -2.60
C GLN A 162 6.28 22.40 -1.23
N LEU A 163 5.95 21.73 -0.14
CA LEU A 163 6.25 22.20 1.20
C LEU A 163 7.73 22.02 1.49
N GLN A 164 8.34 23.03 2.09
CA GLN A 164 9.68 22.92 2.65
C GLN A 164 9.67 21.90 3.79
N ASP A 165 10.74 21.12 3.92
CA ASP A 165 10.93 20.14 4.99
C ASP A 165 9.82 19.08 5.10
N VAL A 166 9.23 18.74 3.95
CA VAL A 166 8.30 17.63 3.77
C VAL A 166 8.82 16.75 2.63
N HIS A 167 8.91 15.44 2.88
CA HIS A 167 9.40 14.48 1.88
C HIS A 167 8.59 13.20 1.88
N VAL A 168 8.01 12.86 0.72
CA VAL A 168 7.29 11.60 0.50
C VAL A 168 8.29 10.51 0.17
N PHE A 169 8.61 9.66 1.14
CA PHE A 169 9.62 8.61 0.96
C PHE A 169 9.01 7.25 0.58
N MET A 170 7.72 7.04 0.78
CA MET A 170 7.03 5.83 0.36
C MET A 170 5.68 6.15 -0.28
N ALA A 171 5.37 5.45 -1.39
CA ALA A 171 4.03 5.36 -1.96
C ALA A 171 3.75 3.88 -2.27
N ASN A 172 2.57 3.40 -1.88
CA ASN A 172 2.17 2.01 -2.09
C ASN A 172 0.66 1.91 -2.29
N THR A 173 0.25 1.85 -3.55
CA THR A 173 -1.10 1.57 -4.02
C THR A 173 -2.15 2.62 -3.66
N ASP A 174 -2.48 2.80 -2.40
CA ASP A 174 -3.56 3.63 -1.86
C ASP A 174 -3.11 4.61 -0.77
N GLY A 175 -1.82 4.64 -0.49
CA GLY A 175 -1.27 5.47 0.56
C GLY A 175 0.15 5.95 0.31
N ILE A 176 0.57 6.88 1.13
CA ILE A 176 1.92 7.44 1.14
C ILE A 176 2.42 7.56 2.57
N THR A 177 3.73 7.42 2.77
CA THR A 177 4.37 7.74 4.04
C THR A 177 5.34 8.90 3.85
N VAL A 178 5.27 9.86 4.75
CA VAL A 178 5.90 11.17 4.60
C VAL A 178 6.72 11.50 5.83
N LYS A 179 7.94 12.02 5.64
CA LYS A 179 8.72 12.68 6.67
C LYS A 179 8.33 14.15 6.68
N VAL A 180 7.83 14.66 7.81
CA VAL A 180 7.26 16.00 7.94
C VAL A 180 7.94 16.70 9.12
N HIS A 181 8.46 17.91 8.90
CA HIS A 181 8.90 18.75 10.00
C HIS A 181 7.71 19.16 10.88
N ARG A 182 7.85 19.05 12.20
CA ARG A 182 6.73 19.22 13.15
C ARG A 182 6.02 20.58 13.02
N ASN A 183 6.74 21.62 12.62
CA ASN A 183 6.18 22.96 12.38
C ASN A 183 5.27 23.02 11.12
N HIS A 184 5.32 22.01 10.24
CA HIS A 184 4.53 21.96 9.02
C HIS A 184 3.39 20.93 9.08
N LEU A 185 3.16 20.28 10.23
CA LEU A 185 2.10 19.27 10.41
C LEU A 185 0.70 19.81 10.07
N ASP A 186 0.37 21.01 10.52
CA ASP A 186 -0.95 21.59 10.25
C ASP A 186 -1.17 21.81 8.74
N LYS A 187 -0.13 22.27 8.03
CA LYS A 187 -0.18 22.42 6.57
C LYS A 187 -0.28 21.07 5.86
N PHE A 188 0.48 20.09 6.32
CA PHE A 188 0.42 18.72 5.82
C PHE A 188 -1.02 18.16 5.92
N TYR A 189 -1.62 18.22 7.13
CA TYR A 189 -2.99 17.75 7.32
C TYR A 189 -4.01 18.55 6.51
N SER A 190 -3.83 19.87 6.40
CA SER A 190 -4.70 20.70 5.59
C SER A 190 -4.70 20.28 4.12
N ILE A 191 -3.53 20.04 3.53
CA ILE A 191 -3.40 19.57 2.15
C ILE A 191 -4.05 18.19 1.99
N CYS A 192 -3.74 17.24 2.88
CA CYS A 192 -4.28 15.89 2.83
C CYS A 192 -5.81 15.86 2.97
N ASN A 193 -6.35 16.62 3.90
CA ASN A 193 -7.81 16.70 4.12
C ASN A 193 -8.51 17.39 2.95
N ASN A 194 -7.99 18.49 2.43
CA ASN A 194 -8.53 19.16 1.25
C ASN A 194 -8.52 18.22 0.03
N PHE A 195 -7.47 17.40 -0.10
CA PHE A 195 -7.38 16.43 -1.18
C PHE A 195 -8.39 15.28 -1.01
N SER A 196 -8.59 14.82 0.23
CA SER A 196 -9.64 13.88 0.60
C SER A 196 -11.03 14.40 0.24
N GLU A 197 -11.32 15.66 0.58
CA GLU A 197 -12.58 16.33 0.23
C GLU A 197 -12.75 16.51 -1.28
N TYR A 198 -11.67 16.89 -1.99
CA TYR A 198 -11.67 17.05 -3.45
C TYR A 198 -12.03 15.75 -4.16
N LEU A 199 -11.54 14.62 -3.68
CA LEU A 199 -11.88 13.29 -4.21
C LEU A 199 -13.15 12.72 -3.58
N ASN A 200 -13.64 13.25 -2.46
CA ASN A 200 -14.71 12.68 -1.65
C ASN A 200 -14.38 11.21 -1.23
N ILE A 201 -13.15 10.97 -0.81
CA ILE A 201 -12.67 9.67 -0.31
C ILE A 201 -12.16 9.84 1.11
N PRO A 202 -12.66 9.06 2.09
CA PRO A 202 -12.17 9.16 3.46
C PRO A 202 -10.71 8.71 3.57
N VAL A 203 -9.99 9.32 4.51
CA VAL A 203 -8.57 9.04 4.76
C VAL A 203 -8.35 8.59 6.20
N GLU A 204 -7.27 7.84 6.39
CA GLU A 204 -6.79 7.38 7.68
C GLU A 204 -5.33 7.81 7.83
N TYR A 205 -4.94 8.15 9.06
CA TYR A 205 -3.58 8.51 9.39
C TYR A 205 -3.00 7.55 10.42
N ALA A 206 -1.71 7.27 10.31
CA ALA A 206 -0.95 6.60 11.33
C ALA A 206 0.39 7.33 11.56
N HIS A 207 0.89 7.28 12.80
CA HIS A 207 2.18 7.85 13.14
C HIS A 207 3.19 6.73 13.37
N TYR A 208 4.31 6.83 12.70
CA TYR A 208 5.38 5.85 12.75
C TYR A 208 6.59 6.43 13.52
N LYS A 209 7.15 5.61 14.38
CA LYS A 209 8.40 5.90 15.07
C LYS A 209 9.59 5.53 14.21
N LYS A 210 9.52 4.36 13.58
CA LYS A 210 10.62 3.81 12.78
C LYS A 210 10.08 2.95 11.64
N CYS A 211 10.63 3.14 10.45
CA CYS A 211 10.31 2.36 9.26
C CYS A 211 11.58 1.74 8.70
N ILE A 212 11.60 0.43 8.52
CA ILE A 212 12.72 -0.34 7.98
C ILE A 212 12.22 -1.07 6.74
N PHE A 213 12.77 -0.72 5.58
CA PHE A 213 12.41 -1.28 4.30
C PHE A 213 13.55 -2.10 3.73
N THR A 214 13.30 -3.35 3.37
CA THR A 214 14.12 -4.10 2.41
C THR A 214 13.60 -3.85 0.99
N SER A 215 12.28 -3.70 0.85
CA SER A 215 11.60 -3.21 -0.36
C SER A 215 10.27 -2.53 0.03
N VAL A 216 9.55 -1.96 -0.94
CA VAL A 216 8.22 -1.36 -0.71
C VAL A 216 7.18 -2.38 -0.20
N ASN A 217 7.39 -3.66 -0.45
CA ASN A 217 6.52 -4.76 -0.02
C ASN A 217 7.11 -5.64 1.09
N ASP A 218 8.34 -5.34 1.54
CA ASP A 218 9.03 -6.05 2.62
C ASP A 218 9.51 -5.03 3.65
N TYR A 219 8.78 -4.91 4.75
CA TYR A 219 9.07 -3.90 5.75
C TYR A 219 8.68 -4.30 7.18
N LEU A 220 9.36 -3.65 8.11
CA LEU A 220 9.09 -3.62 9.53
C LEU A 220 8.86 -2.17 9.95
N ILE A 221 7.70 -1.87 10.51
CA ILE A 221 7.33 -0.53 10.95
C ILE A 221 6.92 -0.57 12.41
N GLN A 222 7.56 0.26 13.22
CA GLN A 222 7.16 0.54 14.60
C GLN A 222 6.30 1.80 14.61
N LYS A 223 5.09 1.69 15.13
CA LYS A 223 4.22 2.84 15.35
C LYS A 223 4.56 3.55 16.67
N VAL A 224 4.10 4.79 16.79
CA VAL A 224 4.28 5.58 18.01
C VAL A 224 3.59 4.95 19.22
N ASP A 225 2.49 4.22 19.03
CA ASP A 225 1.80 3.45 20.08
C ASP A 225 2.52 2.17 20.50
N GLY A 226 3.69 1.88 19.92
CA GLY A 226 4.50 0.69 20.17
C GLY A 226 4.09 -0.53 19.37
N SER A 227 2.96 -0.51 18.65
CA SER A 227 2.55 -1.64 17.80
C SER A 227 3.45 -1.78 16.57
N ILE A 228 3.58 -3.03 16.08
CA ILE A 228 4.46 -3.37 14.97
C ILE A 228 3.64 -3.80 13.76
N LYS A 229 3.88 -3.15 12.60
CA LYS A 229 3.32 -3.52 11.30
C LYS A 229 4.41 -4.23 10.48
N LYS A 230 4.11 -5.41 9.95
CA LYS A 230 5.04 -6.23 9.16
C LYS A 230 4.44 -6.57 7.81
N LYS A 231 5.29 -6.65 6.80
CA LYS A 231 4.92 -7.12 5.45
C LYS A 231 6.05 -7.94 4.86
N GLY A 232 5.69 -8.91 4.00
CA GLY A 232 6.64 -9.75 3.29
C GLY A 232 7.47 -10.63 4.23
N ASP A 233 8.77 -10.68 4.01
CA ASP A 233 9.71 -11.55 4.73
C ASP A 233 9.86 -11.23 6.23
N TRP A 234 9.35 -10.08 6.68
CA TRP A 234 9.32 -9.71 8.09
C TRP A 234 8.20 -10.37 8.89
N ILE A 235 7.24 -11.02 8.22
CA ILE A 235 6.14 -11.72 8.88
C ILE A 235 6.70 -13.00 9.51
N THR A 236 6.46 -13.17 10.81
CA THR A 236 6.93 -14.34 11.58
C THR A 236 5.80 -15.31 11.95
N ASN A 237 4.56 -14.89 11.87
CA ASN A 237 3.39 -15.73 12.14
C ASN A 237 2.84 -16.24 10.80
N PHE A 238 3.18 -17.48 10.46
CA PHE A 238 2.74 -18.15 9.24
C PHE A 238 1.82 -19.32 9.56
N ASP A 239 0.88 -19.56 8.66
CA ASP A 239 0.14 -20.81 8.63
C ASP A 239 1.04 -21.96 8.16
N TRP A 240 0.69 -23.19 8.52
CA TRP A 240 1.47 -24.39 8.20
C TRP A 240 1.75 -24.61 6.70
N HIS A 241 0.88 -24.10 5.84
CA HIS A 241 1.02 -24.22 4.38
C HIS A 241 1.96 -23.17 3.75
N GLN A 242 2.39 -22.15 4.51
CA GLN A 242 3.29 -21.10 4.04
C GLN A 242 4.75 -21.50 4.28
N ASN A 243 5.65 -20.98 3.44
CA ASN A 243 7.09 -21.19 3.65
C ASN A 243 7.58 -20.28 4.76
N ASN A 244 7.91 -20.89 5.89
CA ASN A 244 8.47 -20.21 7.07
C ASN A 244 9.89 -20.67 7.38
N SER A 245 10.71 -20.92 6.36
CA SER A 245 12.11 -21.27 6.50
C SER A 245 12.89 -20.18 7.21
N TYR A 246 13.80 -20.59 8.09
CA TYR A 246 14.70 -19.68 8.79
C TYR A 246 13.99 -18.52 9.53
N ARG A 247 12.91 -18.82 10.22
CA ARG A 247 12.15 -17.78 10.99
C ARG A 247 13.02 -17.01 11.99
N ILE A 248 14.14 -17.59 12.41
CA ILE A 248 15.09 -16.91 13.28
C ILE A 248 15.63 -15.61 12.67
N ILE A 249 15.71 -15.51 11.34
CA ILE A 249 16.24 -14.32 10.66
C ILE A 249 15.36 -13.09 10.94
N PRO A 250 14.06 -13.07 10.54
CA PRO A 250 13.21 -11.91 10.84
C PRO A 250 13.01 -11.69 12.35
N ILE A 251 13.00 -12.74 13.18
CA ILE A 251 12.91 -12.61 14.63
C ILE A 251 14.14 -11.87 15.20
N ALA A 252 15.35 -12.26 14.80
CA ALA A 252 16.57 -11.65 15.29
C ALA A 252 16.74 -10.21 14.78
N LEU A 253 16.37 -9.94 13.51
CA LEU A 253 16.39 -8.60 12.94
C LEU A 253 15.37 -7.67 13.59
N GLU A 254 14.16 -8.15 13.86
CA GLU A 254 13.15 -7.36 14.58
C GLU A 254 13.65 -6.93 15.95
N LYS A 255 14.14 -7.86 16.76
CA LYS A 255 14.70 -7.57 18.08
C LYS A 255 15.89 -6.62 18.02
N PHE A 256 16.72 -6.77 16.99
CA PHE A 256 17.85 -5.86 16.78
C PHE A 256 17.39 -4.43 16.46
N PHE A 257 16.47 -4.26 15.51
CA PHE A 257 16.06 -2.94 15.06
C PHE A 257 15.09 -2.23 16.02
N ILE A 258 14.27 -3.00 16.75
CA ILE A 258 13.23 -2.43 17.63
C ILE A 258 13.72 -2.35 19.07
N ASP A 259 14.35 -3.41 19.57
CA ASP A 259 14.72 -3.52 20.99
C ASP A 259 16.22 -3.26 21.24
N GLY A 260 17.02 -3.13 20.17
CA GLY A 260 18.48 -2.95 20.29
C GLY A 260 19.22 -4.20 20.75
N ILE A 261 18.58 -5.38 20.72
CA ILE A 261 19.18 -6.66 21.15
C ILE A 261 20.13 -7.16 20.08
N PRO A 262 21.42 -7.43 20.38
CA PRO A 262 22.34 -7.97 19.41
C PRO A 262 21.83 -9.29 18.77
N ILE A 263 22.01 -9.43 17.46
CA ILE A 263 21.56 -10.59 16.69
C ILE A 263 22.07 -11.90 17.31
N GLU A 264 23.36 -11.94 17.67
CA GLU A 264 23.95 -13.12 18.32
C GLU A 264 23.26 -13.51 19.64
N THR A 265 22.86 -12.51 20.42
CA THR A 265 22.15 -12.74 21.69
C THR A 265 20.82 -13.41 21.45
N THR A 266 20.07 -12.93 20.45
CA THR A 266 18.81 -13.54 20.06
C THR A 266 18.99 -14.97 19.56
N ILE A 267 19.97 -15.21 18.69
CA ILE A 267 20.27 -16.53 18.14
C ILE A 267 20.65 -17.53 19.25
N LYS A 268 21.56 -17.16 20.15
CA LYS A 268 22.02 -18.03 21.25
C LYS A 268 20.92 -18.40 22.24
N ASN A 269 19.98 -17.50 22.46
CA ASN A 269 18.95 -17.66 23.49
C ASN A 269 17.58 -18.11 22.91
N HIS A 270 17.49 -18.33 21.60
CA HIS A 270 16.22 -18.71 20.98
C HIS A 270 15.86 -20.18 21.25
N PRO A 271 14.68 -20.47 21.86
CA PRO A 271 14.38 -21.81 22.36
C PRO A 271 13.90 -22.80 21.28
N HIS A 272 13.52 -22.31 20.10
CA HIS A 272 12.86 -23.14 19.08
C HIS A 272 13.80 -23.51 17.94
N ILE A 273 14.36 -24.71 17.97
CA ILE A 273 15.29 -25.23 16.98
C ILE A 273 14.71 -25.22 15.55
N LEU A 274 13.40 -25.43 15.39
CA LEU A 274 12.74 -25.45 14.09
C LEU A 274 12.75 -24.09 13.37
N ASP A 275 12.98 -23.00 14.09
CA ASP A 275 13.09 -21.68 13.50
C ASP A 275 14.42 -21.45 12.78
N PHE A 276 15.40 -22.33 13.01
CA PHE A 276 16.70 -22.37 12.30
C PHE A 276 16.65 -23.23 11.03
N CYS A 277 15.56 -23.94 10.78
CA CYS A 277 15.47 -24.91 9.71
C CYS A 277 14.88 -24.33 8.43
N ALA A 278 15.38 -24.79 7.28
CA ALA A 278 14.70 -24.65 6.00
C ALA A 278 13.52 -25.62 5.96
N LYS A 279 12.36 -25.15 5.55
CA LYS A 279 11.17 -25.96 5.36
C LYS A 279 10.84 -26.04 3.87
N LYS A 280 10.64 -27.25 3.38
CA LYS A 280 10.22 -27.50 1.99
C LYS A 280 8.95 -28.34 2.01
N LYS A 281 7.99 -27.97 1.16
CA LYS A 281 6.84 -28.81 0.87
C LYS A 281 7.33 -29.98 0.01
N SER A 282 7.09 -31.21 0.46
CA SER A 282 7.42 -32.41 -0.29
C SER A 282 6.13 -33.07 -0.78
N ILE A 283 6.19 -33.66 -1.95
CA ILE A 283 5.14 -34.49 -2.54
C ILE A 283 5.73 -35.90 -2.61
N GLY A 284 5.20 -36.84 -1.81
CA GLY A 284 5.68 -38.24 -1.74
C GLY A 284 6.02 -38.73 -0.34
N GLU A 285 6.63 -39.87 -0.25
CA GLU A 285 7.06 -40.49 1.01
C GLU A 285 8.24 -39.74 1.61
N TRP A 286 8.28 -39.67 2.96
CA TRP A 286 9.33 -39.01 3.73
C TRP A 286 10.36 -40.00 4.18
N TRP A 287 11.64 -39.67 3.98
CA TRP A 287 12.76 -40.31 4.56
C TRP A 287 13.49 -39.32 5.46
N TYR A 288 13.88 -39.75 6.66
CA TYR A 288 14.85 -39.01 7.45
C TYR A 288 16.01 -39.96 7.81
N GLU A 289 17.22 -39.46 7.68
CA GLU A 289 18.43 -40.16 8.04
C GLU A 289 19.01 -39.52 9.30
N TYR A 290 19.20 -40.30 10.31
CA TYR A 290 19.90 -39.88 11.53
C TYR A 290 21.38 -40.11 11.31
N ARG A 291 22.19 -39.08 11.38
CA ARG A 291 23.65 -39.17 11.42
C ARG A 291 24.18 -38.75 12.77
#